data_4514467625efea907bcfade91713adc0
#
_entry.id   4514467625efea907bcfade91713adc0
#
_cell.length_a   1.000
_cell.length_b   1.000
_cell.length_c   1.000
_cell.angle_alpha   90.00
_cell.angle_beta   90.00
_cell.angle_gamma   90.00
#
_symmetry.space_group_name_H-M   'P 1'
#
loop_
_entity.id
_entity.type
_entity.pdbx_description
1 polymer ?
#
loop_
_entity_poly.entity_id
_entity_poly.type
_entity_poly.pdbx_seq_one_letter_code
_entity_poly.pdbx_strand_id
1 'polypeptide(L)'
;MNRFLCVLALVLLLSVVSNSSAQTEKQSSLAKRLQAEPVAQLVNDAVKFGDAQRGAIAFYQPAMNCARCHEASVGGRRLGPQLSEKRTVDTSHLIESVLNPSAKINEGFETIKVLLADGRLVSGILASETDERLFLDQIEQPDKPL
;
A
#
# COMPACT_ATOMS: atom_id res chain seq x y z
N MET A 1 -21.61 40.72 16.40
CA MET A 1 -21.49 39.33 16.00
C MET A 1 -20.30 39.20 15.06
N ASN A 2 -19.28 38.76 15.35
CA ASN A 2 -18.19 38.66 16.30
C ASN A 2 -16.91 38.41 15.49
N ARG A 3 -16.15 39.47 15.27
CA ARG A 3 -14.80 39.41 14.67
C ARG A 3 -13.88 38.44 15.44
N PHE A 4 -14.15 38.24 16.74
CA PHE A 4 -13.44 37.30 17.60
C PHE A 4 -13.72 35.81 17.26
N LEU A 5 -14.94 35.44 16.86
CA LEU A 5 -15.26 34.06 16.47
C LEU A 5 -14.56 33.66 15.17
N CYS A 6 -14.43 34.56 14.20
CA CYS A 6 -13.74 34.29 12.95
C CYS A 6 -12.23 34.11 13.16
N VAL A 7 -11.61 34.84 14.04
CA VAL A 7 -10.18 34.68 14.34
C VAL A 7 -9.90 33.37 15.07
N LEU A 8 -10.77 32.96 16.00
CA LEU A 8 -10.65 31.67 16.69
C LEU A 8 -10.82 30.48 15.74
N ALA A 9 -11.77 30.56 14.81
CA ALA A 9 -11.98 29.52 13.80
C ALA A 9 -10.78 29.41 12.83
N LEU A 10 -10.17 30.54 12.47
CA LEU A 10 -9.01 30.57 11.59
C LEU A 10 -7.76 29.97 12.25
N VAL A 11 -7.55 30.23 13.54
CA VAL A 11 -6.43 29.67 14.32
C VAL A 11 -6.59 28.15 14.51
N LEU A 12 -7.82 27.65 14.72
CA LEU A 12 -8.10 26.23 14.84
C LEU A 12 -7.89 25.48 13.50
N LEU A 13 -8.23 26.10 12.37
CA LEU A 13 -8.00 25.50 11.04
C LEU A 13 -6.50 25.40 10.68
N LEU A 14 -5.69 26.38 11.08
CA LEU A 14 -4.25 26.36 10.85
C LEU A 14 -3.51 25.31 11.67
N SER A 15 -4.00 24.97 12.88
CA SER A 15 -3.38 23.95 13.72
C SER A 15 -3.58 22.51 13.24
N VAL A 16 -4.67 22.24 12.50
CA VAL A 16 -4.94 20.90 11.95
C VAL A 16 -4.02 20.56 10.76
N VAL A 17 -3.69 21.55 9.94
CA VAL A 17 -2.82 21.35 8.76
C VAL A 17 -1.38 21.03 9.15
N SER A 18 -0.89 21.59 10.26
CA SER A 18 0.49 21.39 10.71
C SER A 18 0.78 19.96 11.17
N ASN A 19 -0.22 19.25 11.72
CA ASN A 19 -0.03 17.90 12.24
C ASN A 19 0.10 16.84 11.12
N SER A 20 -0.57 17.02 9.97
CA SER A 20 -0.51 16.06 8.86
C SER A 20 0.87 16.03 8.19
N SER A 21 1.53 17.18 8.06
CA SER A 21 2.86 17.29 7.45
C SER A 21 3.95 16.62 8.29
N ALA A 22 3.89 16.78 9.61
CA ALA A 22 4.86 16.18 10.53
C ALA A 22 4.77 14.64 10.58
N GLN A 23 3.59 14.07 10.42
CA GLN A 23 3.41 12.62 10.39
C GLN A 23 3.98 12.00 9.10
N THR A 24 3.79 12.65 7.96
CA THR A 24 4.32 12.17 6.67
C THR A 24 5.86 12.21 6.65
N GLU A 25 6.48 13.25 7.19
CA GLU A 25 7.93 13.37 7.28
C GLU A 25 8.54 12.32 8.22
N LYS A 26 7.90 12.03 9.36
CA LYS A 26 8.33 11.01 10.30
C LYS A 26 8.26 9.59 9.70
N GLN A 27 7.22 9.28 8.91
CA GLN A 27 7.10 8.00 8.21
C GLN A 27 8.17 7.84 7.12
N SER A 28 8.43 8.88 6.32
CA SER A 28 9.49 8.83 5.31
C SER A 28 10.88 8.63 5.91
N SER A 29 11.14 9.17 7.10
CA SER A 29 12.41 8.99 7.81
C SER A 29 12.58 7.56 8.34
N LEU A 30 11.53 6.91 8.82
CA LEU A 30 11.57 5.53 9.30
C LEU A 30 11.82 4.56 8.12
N ALA A 31 11.11 4.71 7.01
CA ALA A 31 11.31 3.89 5.83
C ALA A 31 12.75 3.96 5.33
N LYS A 32 13.32 5.16 5.21
CA LYS A 32 14.73 5.35 4.80
C LYS A 32 15.72 4.68 5.76
N ARG A 33 15.47 4.76 7.06
CA ARG A 33 16.31 4.10 8.05
C ARG A 33 16.27 2.59 7.92
N LEU A 34 15.08 2.01 7.81
CA LEU A 34 14.91 0.56 7.64
C LEU A 34 15.52 0.06 6.33
N GLN A 35 15.39 0.83 5.24
CA GLN A 35 16.01 0.50 3.96
C GLN A 35 17.55 0.58 3.98
N ALA A 36 18.13 1.34 4.90
CA ALA A 36 19.57 1.44 5.08
C ALA A 36 20.15 0.31 5.96
N GLU A 37 19.31 -0.41 6.71
CA GLU A 37 19.75 -1.53 7.54
C GLU A 37 20.02 -2.78 6.68
N PRO A 38 21.03 -3.59 7.04
CA PRO A 38 21.24 -4.88 6.39
C PRO A 38 20.02 -5.79 6.56
N VAL A 39 19.52 -6.39 5.48
CA VAL A 39 18.35 -7.29 5.52
C VAL A 39 18.54 -8.42 6.54
N ALA A 40 19.74 -8.98 6.64
CA ALA A 40 20.06 -10.02 7.64
C ALA A 40 19.85 -9.56 9.09
N GLN A 41 20.12 -8.29 9.39
CA GLN A 41 19.85 -7.71 10.72
C GLN A 41 18.35 -7.60 10.96
N LEU A 42 17.61 -7.11 9.98
CA LEU A 42 16.14 -6.99 10.06
C LEU A 42 15.46 -8.37 10.21
N VAL A 43 15.98 -9.40 9.54
CA VAL A 43 15.53 -10.80 9.73
C VAL A 43 15.74 -11.26 11.16
N ASN A 44 16.95 -11.07 11.70
CA ASN A 44 17.26 -11.44 13.07
C ASN A 44 16.35 -10.73 14.09
N ASP A 45 16.12 -9.43 13.89
CA ASP A 45 15.26 -8.63 14.75
C ASP A 45 13.79 -9.07 14.63
N ALA A 46 13.30 -9.36 13.43
CA ALA A 46 11.96 -9.85 13.20
C ALA A 46 11.72 -11.22 13.86
N VAL A 47 12.68 -12.12 13.78
CA VAL A 47 12.61 -13.45 14.44
C VAL A 47 12.68 -13.33 15.96
N LYS A 48 13.54 -12.46 16.47
CA LYS A 48 13.78 -12.31 17.91
C LYS A 48 12.72 -11.51 18.64
N PHE A 49 12.22 -10.43 18.04
CA PHE A 49 11.35 -9.45 18.65
C PHE A 49 9.97 -9.35 18.00
N GLY A 50 9.76 -10.09 16.90
CA GLY A 50 8.48 -10.11 16.18
C GLY A 50 7.36 -10.70 17.03
N ASP A 51 6.15 -10.21 16.80
CA ASP A 51 4.93 -10.64 17.45
C ASP A 51 3.85 -10.89 16.41
N ALA A 52 3.44 -12.15 16.25
CA ALA A 52 2.49 -12.54 15.21
C ALA A 52 1.10 -11.89 15.38
N GLN A 53 0.66 -11.65 16.62
CA GLN A 53 -0.65 -11.04 16.87
C GLN A 53 -0.63 -9.55 16.48
N ARG A 54 0.43 -8.83 16.87
CA ARG A 54 0.60 -7.44 16.44
C ARG A 54 0.78 -7.33 14.93
N GLY A 55 1.49 -8.28 14.33
CA GLY A 55 1.63 -8.37 12.88
C GLY A 55 0.29 -8.57 12.16
N ALA A 56 -0.55 -9.47 12.66
CA ALA A 56 -1.89 -9.66 12.13
C ALA A 56 -2.76 -8.40 12.28
N ILE A 57 -2.72 -7.73 13.44
CA ILE A 57 -3.42 -6.46 13.63
C ILE A 57 -2.95 -5.43 12.59
N ALA A 58 -1.64 -5.27 12.40
CA ALA A 58 -1.08 -4.34 11.42
C ALA A 58 -1.53 -4.68 9.98
N PHE A 59 -1.52 -5.96 9.62
CA PHE A 59 -1.92 -6.45 8.29
C PHE A 59 -3.36 -6.08 7.93
N TYR A 60 -4.29 -6.19 8.90
CA TYR A 60 -5.71 -5.89 8.70
C TYR A 60 -6.09 -4.43 8.99
N GLN A 61 -5.16 -3.60 9.50
CA GLN A 61 -5.44 -2.19 9.72
C GLN A 61 -5.65 -1.43 8.40
N PRO A 62 -6.73 -0.62 8.26
CA PRO A 62 -6.99 0.16 7.05
C PRO A 62 -5.84 1.11 6.67
N ALA A 63 -5.11 1.65 7.67
CA ALA A 63 -3.97 2.53 7.44
C ALA A 63 -2.78 1.82 6.77
N MET A 64 -2.59 0.52 7.01
CA MET A 64 -1.52 -0.29 6.39
C MET A 64 -1.96 -0.91 5.06
N ASN A 65 -3.25 -1.12 4.89
CA ASN A 65 -3.91 -1.55 3.66
C ASN A 65 -3.40 -2.87 3.03
N CYS A 66 -2.69 -3.70 3.78
CA CYS A 66 -2.10 -4.94 3.26
C CYS A 66 -3.17 -5.96 2.84
N ALA A 67 -4.16 -6.20 3.71
CA ALA A 67 -5.24 -7.16 3.49
C ALA A 67 -6.09 -6.84 2.25
N ARG A 68 -6.18 -5.57 1.85
CA ARG A 68 -6.95 -5.16 0.68
C ARG A 68 -6.48 -5.83 -0.61
N CYS A 69 -5.18 -6.03 -0.75
CA CYS A 69 -4.62 -6.67 -1.94
C CYS A 69 -4.36 -8.16 -1.74
N HIS A 70 -3.94 -8.55 -0.53
CA HIS A 70 -3.46 -9.90 -0.28
C HIS A 70 -4.52 -10.89 0.25
N GLU A 71 -5.61 -10.40 0.84
CA GLU A 71 -6.69 -11.25 1.36
C GLU A 71 -8.02 -11.08 0.60
N ALA A 72 -8.29 -9.87 0.11
CA ALA A 72 -9.54 -9.60 -0.57
C ALA A 72 -9.56 -10.24 -1.96
N SER A 73 -10.49 -11.15 -2.19
CA SER A 73 -10.90 -11.53 -3.54
C SER A 73 -12.23 -10.85 -3.84
N VAL A 74 -12.17 -9.74 -4.55
CA VAL A 74 -13.37 -9.07 -5.03
C VAL A 74 -13.68 -9.62 -6.43
N GLY A 75 -14.87 -10.14 -6.61
CA GLY A 75 -15.26 -10.78 -7.87
C GLY A 75 -14.39 -11.97 -8.30
N GLY A 76 -13.72 -12.64 -7.34
CA GLY A 76 -12.83 -13.76 -7.59
C GLY A 76 -11.43 -13.39 -8.10
N ARG A 77 -11.11 -12.10 -8.22
CA ARG A 77 -9.79 -11.60 -8.63
C ARG A 77 -9.05 -11.00 -7.44
N ARG A 78 -7.73 -11.16 -7.45
CA ARG A 78 -6.85 -10.67 -6.40
C ARG A 78 -5.94 -9.57 -6.95
N LEU A 79 -5.77 -8.52 -6.17
CA LEU A 79 -4.84 -7.44 -6.49
C LEU A 79 -3.40 -7.73 -6.05
N GLY A 80 -3.20 -8.83 -5.33
CA GLY A 80 -1.90 -9.31 -4.89
C GLY A 80 -1.88 -10.82 -4.67
N PRO A 81 -0.69 -11.45 -4.62
CA PRO A 81 -0.56 -12.87 -4.37
C PRO A 81 -1.11 -13.23 -2.99
N GLN A 82 -1.75 -14.40 -2.89
CA GLN A 82 -2.26 -14.90 -1.62
C GLN A 82 -1.10 -15.34 -0.73
N LEU A 83 -0.97 -14.71 0.43
CA LEU A 83 0.14 -14.96 1.34
C LEU A 83 -0.03 -16.27 2.12
N SER A 84 -1.28 -16.69 2.39
CA SER A 84 -1.59 -17.92 3.12
C SER A 84 -1.22 -19.21 2.37
N GLU A 85 -1.11 -19.18 1.06
CA GLU A 85 -0.73 -20.34 0.26
C GLU A 85 0.78 -20.60 0.26
N LYS A 86 1.59 -19.60 0.58
CA LYS A 86 3.06 -19.67 0.54
C LYS A 86 3.64 -19.94 1.92
N ARG A 87 3.51 -21.15 2.42
CA ARG A 87 4.01 -21.56 3.75
C ARG A 87 5.54 -21.56 3.91
N THR A 88 6.28 -21.43 2.83
CA THR A 88 7.76 -21.53 2.80
C THR A 88 8.43 -20.30 2.19
N VAL A 89 7.85 -19.11 2.39
CA VAL A 89 8.52 -17.89 1.93
C VAL A 89 9.65 -17.55 2.88
N ASP A 90 10.84 -17.34 2.32
CA ASP A 90 11.99 -16.87 3.06
C ASP A 90 11.71 -15.52 3.73
N THR A 91 12.08 -15.40 5.01
CA THR A 91 11.87 -14.19 5.81
C THR A 91 12.57 -12.98 5.20
N SER A 92 13.74 -13.17 4.60
CA SER A 92 14.46 -12.10 3.87
C SER A 92 13.63 -11.55 2.74
N HIS A 93 13.04 -12.43 1.94
CA HIS A 93 12.17 -12.03 0.83
C HIS A 93 10.92 -11.27 1.30
N LEU A 94 10.33 -11.68 2.43
CA LEU A 94 9.18 -10.95 3.01
C LEU A 94 9.56 -9.54 3.44
N ILE A 95 10.71 -9.39 4.11
CA ILE A 95 11.21 -8.08 4.57
C ILE A 95 11.53 -7.20 3.36
N GLU A 96 12.22 -7.73 2.36
CA GLU A 96 12.52 -6.99 1.12
C GLU A 96 11.24 -6.55 0.40
N SER A 97 10.22 -7.42 0.32
CA SER A 97 8.95 -7.10 -0.33
C SER A 97 8.17 -5.99 0.39
N VAL A 98 8.32 -5.86 1.72
CA VAL A 98 7.72 -4.77 2.49
C VAL A 98 8.51 -3.47 2.33
N LEU A 99 9.84 -3.52 2.32
CA LEU A 99 10.70 -2.34 2.27
C LEU A 99 10.88 -1.79 0.86
N ASN A 100 10.91 -2.67 -0.14
CA ASN A 100 11.12 -2.35 -1.55
C ASN A 100 10.07 -3.05 -2.43
N PRO A 101 8.78 -2.69 -2.30
CA PRO A 101 7.68 -3.44 -2.92
C PRO A 101 7.74 -3.52 -4.44
N SER A 102 8.44 -2.60 -5.09
CA SER A 102 8.61 -2.57 -6.55
C SER A 102 9.88 -3.28 -7.04
N ALA A 103 10.74 -3.80 -6.16
CA ALA A 103 11.99 -4.42 -6.57
C ALA A 103 11.76 -5.77 -7.28
N LYS A 104 10.74 -6.51 -6.86
CA LYS A 104 10.35 -7.79 -7.46
C LYS A 104 8.85 -7.96 -7.37
N ILE A 105 8.17 -7.82 -8.50
CA ILE A 105 6.73 -8.04 -8.61
C ILE A 105 6.51 -9.44 -9.18
N ASN A 106 5.58 -10.19 -8.60
CA ASN A 106 5.22 -11.51 -9.14
C ASN A 106 4.51 -11.35 -10.48
N GLU A 107 4.78 -12.26 -11.39
CA GLU A 107 4.13 -12.32 -12.70
C GLU A 107 2.60 -12.29 -12.55
N GLY A 108 1.94 -11.48 -13.36
CA GLY A 108 0.50 -11.27 -13.32
C GLY A 108 0.01 -10.25 -12.28
N PHE A 109 0.90 -9.61 -11.54
CA PHE A 109 0.57 -8.54 -10.59
C PHE A 109 1.23 -7.20 -10.94
N GLU A 110 1.82 -7.09 -12.11
CA GLU A 110 2.40 -5.84 -12.60
C GLU A 110 1.30 -4.82 -12.87
N THR A 111 1.50 -3.63 -12.36
CA THR A 111 0.60 -2.50 -12.64
C THR A 111 0.94 -1.88 -13.98
N ILE A 112 -0.02 -1.80 -14.87
CA ILE A 112 0.09 -1.06 -16.13
C ILE A 112 -0.66 0.26 -16.04
N LYS A 113 -0.25 1.22 -16.86
CA LYS A 113 -0.90 2.54 -17.00
C LYS A 113 -1.37 2.70 -18.44
N VAL A 114 -2.63 3.04 -18.60
CA VAL A 114 -3.26 3.23 -19.90
C VAL A 114 -3.73 4.68 -20.02
N LEU A 115 -3.28 5.37 -21.06
CA LEU A 115 -3.81 6.68 -21.43
C LEU A 115 -4.99 6.49 -22.37
N LEU A 116 -6.16 6.91 -21.91
CA LEU A 116 -7.39 6.85 -22.70
C LEU A 116 -7.43 7.97 -23.74
N ALA A 117 -8.26 7.82 -24.79
CA ALA A 117 -8.41 8.80 -25.85
C ALA A 117 -8.96 10.16 -25.36
N ASP A 118 -9.66 10.17 -24.21
CA ASP A 118 -10.15 11.39 -23.56
C ASP A 118 -9.10 12.08 -22.67
N GLY A 119 -7.86 11.57 -22.64
CA GLY A 119 -6.74 12.12 -21.87
C GLY A 119 -6.69 11.64 -20.40
N ARG A 120 -7.60 10.80 -19.94
CA ARG A 120 -7.53 10.21 -18.60
C ARG A 120 -6.45 9.14 -18.54
N LEU A 121 -5.71 9.13 -17.43
CA LEU A 121 -4.78 8.06 -17.11
C LEU A 121 -5.45 7.08 -16.15
N VAL A 122 -5.49 5.81 -16.54
CA VAL A 122 -6.03 4.71 -15.72
C VAL A 122 -4.91 3.75 -15.39
N SER A 123 -4.87 3.24 -14.18
CA SER A 123 -3.88 2.25 -13.76
C SER A 123 -4.56 1.05 -13.09
N GLY A 124 -4.03 -0.13 -13.35
CA GLY A 124 -4.54 -1.36 -12.77
C GLY A 124 -3.65 -2.54 -13.11
N ILE A 125 -4.02 -3.70 -12.61
CA ILE A 125 -3.39 -4.98 -12.94
C ILE A 125 -4.07 -5.52 -14.20
N LEU A 126 -3.30 -5.97 -15.16
CA LEU A 126 -3.84 -6.57 -16.38
C LEU A 126 -4.56 -7.89 -16.06
N ALA A 127 -5.87 -7.89 -16.23
CA ALA A 127 -6.71 -9.06 -16.01
C ALA A 127 -6.82 -9.94 -17.24
N SER A 128 -7.02 -9.34 -18.41
CA SER A 128 -7.02 -9.99 -19.71
C SER A 128 -6.87 -8.98 -20.83
N GLU A 129 -6.41 -9.46 -21.99
CA GLU A 129 -6.25 -8.66 -23.19
C GLU A 129 -6.79 -9.46 -24.39
N THR A 130 -7.46 -8.76 -25.28
CA THR A 130 -7.89 -9.24 -26.59
C THR A 130 -7.47 -8.23 -27.65
N ASP A 131 -7.56 -8.56 -28.92
CA ASP A 131 -7.22 -7.65 -30.04
C ASP A 131 -7.99 -6.31 -29.97
N GLU A 132 -9.15 -6.29 -29.32
CA GLU A 132 -10.03 -5.13 -29.27
C GLU A 132 -10.19 -4.51 -27.88
N ARG A 133 -9.85 -5.24 -26.80
CA ARG A 133 -10.17 -4.87 -25.42
C ARG A 133 -9.06 -5.22 -24.46
N LEU A 134 -8.88 -4.32 -23.50
CA LEU A 134 -8.00 -4.49 -22.36
C LEU A 134 -8.84 -4.42 -21.07
N PHE A 135 -8.74 -5.46 -20.25
CA PHE A 135 -9.43 -5.50 -18.96
C PHE A 135 -8.43 -5.29 -17.84
N LEU A 136 -8.70 -4.28 -17.00
CA LEU A 136 -7.87 -3.92 -15.87
C LEU A 136 -8.63 -4.09 -14.56
N ASP A 137 -8.01 -4.75 -13.60
CA ASP A 137 -8.43 -4.72 -12.20
C ASP A 137 -7.87 -3.45 -11.56
N GLN A 138 -8.74 -2.47 -11.30
CA GLN A 138 -8.34 -1.18 -10.76
C GLN A 138 -8.03 -1.28 -9.27
N ILE A 139 -6.88 -0.76 -8.86
CA ILE A 139 -6.46 -0.73 -7.46
C ILE A 139 -7.37 0.19 -6.63
N GLU A 140 -7.87 1.26 -7.24
CA GLU A 140 -8.72 2.26 -6.58
C GLU A 140 -10.18 1.82 -6.48
N GLN A 141 -10.66 1.02 -7.44
CA GLN A 141 -12.02 0.50 -7.51
C GLN A 141 -12.02 -0.97 -7.92
N PRO A 142 -11.61 -1.88 -7.02
CA PRO A 142 -11.44 -3.29 -7.36
C PRO A 142 -12.75 -3.97 -7.76
N ASP A 143 -13.91 -3.41 -7.42
CA ASP A 143 -15.22 -3.96 -7.69
C ASP A 143 -15.78 -3.55 -9.06
N LYS A 144 -15.08 -2.67 -9.79
CA LYS A 144 -15.54 -2.14 -11.07
C LYS A 144 -14.43 -2.27 -12.11
N PRO A 145 -14.39 -3.40 -12.88
CA PRO A 145 -13.51 -3.51 -14.04
C PRO A 145 -13.85 -2.45 -15.09
N LEU A 146 -12.86 -1.96 -15.78
CA LEU A 146 -13.02 -1.11 -16.96
C LEU A 146 -13.44 -1.91 -18.18
#